data_61ff93b5d60f4df4fffadf2be23a610d
#
_entry.id   61ff93b5d60f4df4fffadf2be23a610d
#
_cell.length_a   1.000
_cell.length_b   1.000
_cell.length_c   1.000
_cell.angle_alpha   90.00
_cell.angle_beta   90.00
_cell.angle_gamma   90.00
#
_symmetry.space_group_name_H-M   'P 1'
#
loop_
_entity.id
_entity.type
_entity.pdbx_description
1 polymer ?
#
loop_
_entity_poly.entity_id
_entity_poly.type
_entity_poly.pdbx_seq_one_letter_code
_entity_poly.pdbx_strand_id
1 'polypeptide(L)'
;MYLTIEDLKKHLNVDHSEDDNYIEELAEVAEDAVSEYLNRPLSDFVDGSGNLKASVRHAVRLLVGTWYGSRESVAFASPSVMPDGVYALLLPLRRFVSEEV
;
A
#
# COMPACT_ATOMS: atom_id res chain seq x y z
N MET A 1 -8.11 7.14 2.56
CA MET A 1 -7.52 6.36 1.48
C MET A 1 -7.00 7.31 0.45
N TYR A 2 -5.74 7.19 0.09
CA TYR A 2 -5.14 8.13 -0.83
C TYR A 2 -5.29 7.73 -2.30
N LEU A 3 -5.50 6.45 -2.58
CA LEU A 3 -5.75 6.02 -3.95
C LEU A 3 -7.23 5.82 -4.14
N THR A 4 -7.74 6.06 -5.36
CA THR A 4 -9.17 5.88 -5.59
C THR A 4 -9.44 4.43 -5.95
N ILE A 5 -10.69 4.02 -5.77
CA ILE A 5 -11.07 2.66 -6.12
C ILE A 5 -10.91 2.47 -7.62
N GLU A 6 -11.14 3.50 -8.42
CA GLU A 6 -10.97 3.38 -9.87
C GLU A 6 -9.50 3.14 -10.22
N ASP A 7 -8.58 3.82 -9.55
CA ASP A 7 -7.16 3.62 -9.81
C ASP A 7 -6.76 2.19 -9.45
N LEU A 8 -7.23 1.69 -8.32
CA LEU A 8 -6.89 0.35 -7.90
C LEU A 8 -7.48 -0.70 -8.82
N LYS A 9 -8.71 -0.52 -9.25
CA LYS A 9 -9.34 -1.47 -10.16
C LYS A 9 -8.62 -1.50 -11.50
N LYS A 10 -8.15 -0.34 -11.96
CA LYS A 10 -7.41 -0.31 -13.20
C LYS A 10 -6.10 -1.07 -13.04
N HIS A 11 -5.41 -0.89 -11.92
CA HIS A 11 -4.17 -1.62 -11.67
C HIS A 11 -4.42 -3.13 -11.58
N LEU A 12 -5.55 -3.53 -10.98
CA LEU A 12 -5.86 -4.93 -10.81
C LEU A 12 -6.53 -5.54 -12.04
N ASN A 13 -6.86 -4.70 -13.03
CA ASN A 13 -7.55 -5.14 -14.23
C ASN A 13 -8.93 -5.72 -13.89
N VAL A 14 -9.64 -5.07 -12.99
CA VAL A 14 -10.96 -5.49 -12.54
C VAL A 14 -11.98 -4.50 -13.09
N ASP A 15 -13.02 -4.98 -13.76
CA ASP A 15 -14.01 -4.07 -14.34
C ASP A 15 -15.41 -4.31 -13.81
N HIS A 16 -15.59 -5.14 -12.78
CA HIS A 16 -16.90 -5.31 -12.16
C HIS A 16 -16.86 -4.66 -10.78
N SER A 17 -17.99 -4.56 -10.12
CA SER A 17 -18.07 -3.87 -8.84
C SER A 17 -18.25 -4.82 -7.66
N GLU A 18 -18.20 -6.11 -7.89
CA GLU A 18 -18.50 -7.05 -6.81
C GLU A 18 -17.47 -7.05 -5.73
N ASP A 19 -16.24 -6.72 -6.04
CA ASP A 19 -15.16 -6.73 -5.06
C ASP A 19 -14.78 -5.34 -4.58
N ASP A 20 -15.57 -4.31 -4.89
CA ASP A 20 -15.17 -2.96 -4.54
C ASP A 20 -14.90 -2.78 -3.06
N ASN A 21 -15.77 -3.28 -2.20
CA ASN A 21 -15.56 -3.13 -0.76
C ASN A 21 -14.33 -3.87 -0.30
N TYR A 22 -14.08 -5.04 -0.86
CA TYR A 22 -12.91 -5.83 -0.49
C TYR A 22 -11.64 -5.11 -0.93
N ILE A 23 -11.65 -4.53 -2.12
CA ILE A 23 -10.49 -3.81 -2.62
C ILE A 23 -10.23 -2.58 -1.75
N GLU A 24 -11.28 -1.89 -1.30
CA GLU A 24 -11.11 -0.76 -0.42
C GLU A 24 -10.51 -1.16 0.91
N GLU A 25 -10.94 -2.30 1.45
CA GLU A 25 -10.36 -2.78 2.69
C GLU A 25 -8.89 -3.12 2.51
N LEU A 26 -8.54 -3.75 1.40
CA LEU A 26 -7.15 -4.08 1.14
C LEU A 26 -6.32 -2.81 1.03
N ALA A 27 -6.88 -1.76 0.42
CA ALA A 27 -6.15 -0.53 0.29
C ALA A 27 -5.89 0.12 1.65
N GLU A 28 -6.85 0.06 2.54
CA GLU A 28 -6.66 0.61 3.87
C GLU A 28 -5.58 -0.13 4.62
N VAL A 29 -5.61 -1.46 4.56
CA VAL A 29 -4.61 -2.27 5.23
C VAL A 29 -3.24 -2.02 4.59
N ALA A 30 -3.18 -1.88 3.28
CA ALA A 30 -1.91 -1.64 2.60
C ALA A 30 -1.34 -0.29 3.00
N GLU A 31 -2.18 0.73 3.12
CA GLU A 31 -1.70 2.04 3.53
C GLU A 31 -1.17 2.00 4.96
N ASP A 32 -1.86 1.28 5.85
CA ASP A 32 -1.39 1.14 7.21
C ASP A 32 -0.06 0.40 7.26
N ALA A 33 0.06 -0.67 6.48
CA ALA A 33 1.29 -1.46 6.48
C ALA A 33 2.47 -0.64 5.96
N VAL A 34 2.24 0.17 4.93
CA VAL A 34 3.29 1.01 4.39
C VAL A 34 3.69 2.07 5.41
N SER A 35 2.72 2.69 6.07
CA SER A 35 3.01 3.70 7.07
C SER A 35 3.80 3.10 8.23
N GLU A 36 3.42 1.91 8.66
CA GLU A 36 4.13 1.26 9.75
C GLU A 36 5.55 0.89 9.35
N TYR A 37 5.74 0.40 8.14
CA TYR A 37 7.07 0.06 7.69
C TYR A 37 7.94 1.31 7.59
N LEU A 38 7.37 2.42 7.10
CA LEU A 38 8.14 3.65 6.96
C LEU A 38 8.37 4.34 8.30
N ASN A 39 7.58 3.98 9.30
CA ASN A 39 7.62 4.61 10.61
C ASN A 39 7.34 6.10 10.47
N ARG A 40 6.49 6.47 9.54
CA ARG A 40 6.12 7.84 9.26
C ARG A 40 4.70 7.87 8.73
N PRO A 41 3.92 8.90 9.00
CA PRO A 41 2.58 8.98 8.44
C PRO A 41 2.64 9.22 6.95
N LEU A 42 1.69 8.66 6.22
CA LEU A 42 1.68 8.84 4.77
C LEU A 42 1.49 10.29 4.38
N SER A 43 0.92 11.10 5.24
CA SER A 43 0.76 12.51 4.93
C SER A 43 2.08 13.20 4.70
N ASP A 44 3.19 12.66 5.20
CA ASP A 44 4.50 13.22 4.94
C ASP A 44 4.88 13.12 3.47
N PHE A 45 4.19 12.28 2.71
CA PHE A 45 4.55 12.04 1.33
C PHE A 45 3.50 12.56 0.35
N VAL A 46 2.61 13.44 0.81
CA VAL A 46 1.56 13.99 -0.04
C VAL A 46 2.05 15.31 -0.59
N ASP A 47 1.93 15.52 -1.90
CA ASP A 47 2.40 16.76 -2.51
C ASP A 47 1.32 17.84 -2.41
N GLY A 48 1.58 18.99 -3.01
CA GLY A 48 0.65 20.11 -2.93
C GLY A 48 -0.67 19.88 -3.62
N SER A 49 -0.77 18.85 -4.46
CA SER A 49 -2.01 18.52 -5.12
C SER A 49 -2.77 17.42 -4.41
N GLY A 50 -2.29 16.96 -3.29
CA GLY A 50 -2.96 15.89 -2.56
C GLY A 50 -2.61 14.49 -3.01
N ASN A 51 -1.59 14.33 -3.84
CA ASN A 51 -1.21 13.00 -4.32
C ASN A 51 -0.03 12.47 -3.56
N LEU A 52 -0.02 11.16 -3.34
CA LEU A 52 1.11 10.51 -2.69
C LEU A 52 2.30 10.50 -3.63
N LYS A 53 3.50 10.54 -3.04
CA LYS A 53 4.72 10.34 -3.80
C LYS A 53 4.61 9.08 -4.62
N ALA A 54 5.12 9.12 -5.84
CA ALA A 54 4.92 8.01 -6.78
C ALA A 54 5.39 6.67 -6.24
N SER A 55 6.53 6.61 -5.56
CA SER A 55 7.03 5.33 -5.05
C SER A 55 6.13 4.79 -3.94
N VAL A 56 5.59 5.67 -3.10
CA VAL A 56 4.69 5.23 -2.03
C VAL A 56 3.37 4.75 -2.64
N ARG A 57 2.86 5.50 -3.62
CA ARG A 57 1.61 5.12 -4.27
C ARG A 57 1.75 3.77 -4.96
N HIS A 58 2.86 3.54 -5.64
CA HIS A 58 3.06 2.26 -6.33
C HIS A 58 3.24 1.12 -5.34
N ALA A 59 3.88 1.38 -4.21
CA ALA A 59 4.02 0.35 -3.17
C ALA A 59 2.65 -0.09 -2.65
N VAL A 60 1.73 0.84 -2.45
CA VAL A 60 0.38 0.49 -2.01
C VAL A 60 -0.30 -0.34 -3.10
N ARG A 61 -0.16 0.06 -4.37
CA ARG A 61 -0.77 -0.71 -5.45
C ARG A 61 -0.21 -2.14 -5.50
N LEU A 62 1.09 -2.30 -5.32
CA LEU A 62 1.69 -3.63 -5.37
C LEU A 62 1.18 -4.51 -4.24
N LEU A 63 1.02 -3.94 -3.04
CA LEU A 63 0.49 -4.72 -1.93
C LEU A 63 -0.94 -5.12 -2.17
N VAL A 64 -1.77 -4.19 -2.64
CA VAL A 64 -3.17 -4.52 -2.92
C VAL A 64 -3.22 -5.62 -3.99
N GLY A 65 -2.40 -5.50 -5.03
CA GLY A 65 -2.39 -6.51 -6.09
C GLY A 65 -1.97 -7.89 -5.59
N THR A 66 -0.95 -7.92 -4.74
CA THR A 66 -0.48 -9.19 -4.19
C THR A 66 -1.57 -9.84 -3.34
N TRP A 67 -2.19 -9.05 -2.48
CA TRP A 67 -3.19 -9.62 -1.58
C TRP A 67 -4.49 -9.97 -2.32
N TYR A 68 -4.87 -9.17 -3.30
CA TYR A 68 -6.08 -9.46 -4.06
C TYR A 68 -5.90 -10.76 -4.86
N GLY A 69 -4.72 -10.94 -5.45
CA GLY A 69 -4.46 -12.16 -6.21
C GLY A 69 -4.31 -13.41 -5.36
N SER A 70 -3.97 -13.23 -4.07
CA SER A 70 -3.74 -14.37 -3.20
C SER A 70 -4.80 -14.46 -2.11
N ARG A 71 -6.01 -13.99 -2.42
CA ARG A 71 -6.99 -13.81 -1.36
C ARG A 71 -7.28 -15.07 -0.58
N GLU A 72 -7.09 -16.23 -1.18
CA GLU A 72 -7.38 -17.39 -0.46
C GLU A 72 -6.31 -17.77 0.52
N SER A 73 -5.12 -17.46 0.23
CA SER A 73 -4.05 -17.85 1.10
C SER A 73 -3.68 -16.73 1.99
N VAL A 74 -4.28 -15.71 1.89
CA VAL A 74 -3.94 -14.60 2.61
C VAL A 74 -3.75 -14.88 3.92
N ALA A 75 -4.11 -15.61 4.17
CA ALA A 75 -3.71 -15.96 5.30
C ALA A 75 -3.52 -14.70 6.00
N PHE A 76 -3.81 -13.79 5.51
CA PHE A 76 -3.76 -12.65 6.18
C PHE A 76 -2.74 -12.66 7.13
N ALA A 77 -2.08 -13.36 6.82
CA ALA A 77 -1.21 -13.74 7.60
C ALA A 77 -0.56 -12.65 8.18
N SER A 78 0.20 -12.18 7.66
CA SER A 78 1.10 -11.34 8.22
C SER A 78 1.16 -10.16 7.39
N PRO A 79 0.47 -9.17 7.67
CA PRO A 79 0.54 -7.99 6.87
C PRO A 79 1.92 -7.38 6.93
N SER A 80 2.77 -7.84 7.81
CA SER A 80 4.10 -7.30 7.83
C SER A 80 5.00 -7.92 6.78
N VAL A 81 4.57 -8.97 6.11
CA VAL A 81 5.39 -9.58 5.09
C VAL A 81 5.10 -8.87 3.78
N MET A 82 6.07 -8.19 3.24
CA MET A 82 5.89 -7.46 2.00
C MET A 82 6.75 -8.05 0.91
N PRO A 83 6.31 -8.03 -0.34
CA PRO A 83 7.13 -8.47 -1.44
C PRO A 83 8.42 -7.65 -1.55
N ASP A 84 9.47 -8.25 -2.06
CA ASP A 84 10.76 -7.57 -2.14
C ASP A 84 10.69 -6.27 -2.91
N GLY A 85 9.89 -6.19 -3.95
CA GLY A 85 9.80 -4.96 -4.71
C GLY A 85 9.24 -3.81 -3.89
N VAL A 86 8.35 -4.10 -2.94
CA VAL A 86 7.79 -3.08 -2.08
C VAL A 86 8.87 -2.55 -1.14
N TYR A 87 9.67 -3.44 -0.57
CA TYR A 87 10.75 -3.01 0.29
C TYR A 87 11.73 -2.11 -0.48
N ALA A 88 12.04 -2.47 -1.72
CA ALA A 88 12.97 -1.68 -2.51
C ALA A 88 12.47 -0.27 -2.75
N LEU A 89 11.16 -0.11 -2.92
CA LEU A 89 10.61 1.22 -3.13
C LEU A 89 10.59 2.04 -1.86
N LEU A 90 10.41 1.40 -0.73
CA LEU A 90 10.14 2.13 0.50
C LEU A 90 11.37 2.33 1.38
N LEU A 91 12.36 1.48 1.27
CA LEU A 91 13.50 1.54 2.18
C LEU A 91 14.16 2.92 2.22
N PRO A 92 14.40 3.59 1.10
CA PRO A 92 15.03 4.90 1.16
C PRO A 92 14.22 5.95 1.89
N LEU A 93 12.91 5.72 2.08
CA LEU A 93 12.04 6.68 2.73
C LEU A 93 11.80 6.36 4.19
N ARG A 94 12.26 5.21 4.64
CA ARG A 94 11.95 4.74 5.98
C ARG A 94 12.69 5.54 7.02
N ARG A 95 12.00 5.85 8.11
CA ARG A 95 12.64 6.52 9.23
C ARG A 95 13.12 5.45 10.20
N PHE A 96 14.38 5.48 10.52
CA PHE A 96 14.94 4.49 11.46
C PHE A 96 14.97 5.13 12.84
N VAL A 97 14.22 4.56 13.73
CA VAL A 97 14.08 5.12 15.05
C VAL A 97 15.35 5.12 15.83
N SER A 98 16.12 4.12 15.64
CA SER A 98 17.29 3.96 16.46
C SER A 98 18.28 5.05 16.32
N GLU A 99 18.16 5.80 15.27
CA GLU A 99 19.11 6.77 15.11
C GLU A 99 19.03 7.83 16.05
N GLU A 100 17.93 8.01 16.60
CA GLU A 100 17.84 9.04 17.49
C GLU A 100 18.60 8.88 18.63
N VAL A 101 19.07 7.85 18.86
CA VAL A 101 19.80 7.64 20.06
C VAL A 101 21.14 8.21 20.02
#